data_d2e2cdb92b541882d8b78cf6ad879fba
#
_entry.id   d2e2cdb92b541882d8b78cf6ad879fba
#
_cell.length_a   1.000
_cell.length_b   1.000
_cell.length_c   1.000
_cell.angle_alpha   90.00
_cell.angle_beta   90.00
_cell.angle_gamma   90.00
#
_symmetry.space_group_name_H-M   'P 1'
#
loop_
_entity.id
_entity.type
_entity.pdbx_description
1 polymer ?
#
loop_
_entity_poly.entity_id
_entity_poly.type
_entity_poly.pdbx_seq_one_letter_code
_entity_poly.pdbx_strand_id
1 'polypeptide(L)'
;MKNKIISIIQALVLLWGVTSCHSPEELGSDIQREGINSITASFPNDDSSENSFKGEIDYTNHSITFVFPYNYPKLSDNVLPTSALKRVRLSASLANNVSVTPPLLYMDLTQDNYITVKDQTSGTSTEFKVIGEIRKSNECSITKFDIPAIGLLGVINENEKTISLVTIDNVGEQIANIDISHGATCSPNPETEALDYEQEQTIVVTAQNGIDKATYTVKKDIPQKTVAGIRQGSGKLLWSKRLSEISGILLPGKVTGLAVVDKYVVINERANDRAIYLNSQTGEIAGSMDISQFAGDNSNFHATADRGNNILFCSYTPSGGTFTVWKANGVNEKPQKYIEYKTGTNIRFGWKISIQGD
;
A
#
# COMPACT_ATOMS: atom_id res chain seq x y z
N MET A 1 1.58 -10.84 73.68
CA MET A 1 0.80 -10.60 72.43
C MET A 1 1.62 -10.09 71.25
N LYS A 2 2.59 -9.17 71.46
CA LYS A 2 3.43 -8.66 70.34
C LYS A 2 4.22 -9.70 69.54
N ASN A 3 4.80 -10.71 70.20
CA ASN A 3 5.62 -11.73 69.52
C ASN A 3 4.82 -12.74 68.68
N LYS A 4 3.52 -12.97 69.04
CA LYS A 4 2.65 -13.83 68.22
C LYS A 4 2.18 -13.14 66.92
N ILE A 5 2.01 -11.81 66.95
CA ILE A 5 1.61 -11.03 65.78
C ILE A 5 2.75 -10.94 64.76
N ILE A 6 4.00 -10.80 65.24
CA ILE A 6 5.19 -10.76 64.35
C ILE A 6 5.40 -12.11 63.65
N SER A 7 5.20 -13.25 64.36
CA SER A 7 5.29 -14.58 63.74
C SER A 7 4.18 -14.84 62.72
N ILE A 8 2.98 -14.31 62.89
CA ILE A 8 1.88 -14.45 61.92
C ILE A 8 2.14 -13.59 60.69
N ILE A 9 2.67 -12.39 60.86
CA ILE A 9 3.04 -11.53 59.72
C ILE A 9 4.19 -12.11 58.91
N GLN A 10 5.22 -12.69 59.57
CA GLN A 10 6.30 -13.40 58.88
C GLN A 10 5.82 -14.65 58.14
N ALA A 11 4.87 -15.43 58.69
CA ALA A 11 4.25 -16.55 58.02
C ALA A 11 3.40 -16.13 56.80
N LEU A 12 2.69 -14.99 56.89
CA LEU A 12 1.89 -14.47 55.79
C LEU A 12 2.75 -13.93 54.65
N VAL A 13 3.89 -13.30 54.96
CA VAL A 13 4.82 -12.81 53.92
C VAL A 13 5.56 -13.98 53.23
N LEU A 14 5.82 -15.09 53.93
CA LEU A 14 6.37 -16.31 53.34
C LEU A 14 5.34 -17.06 52.46
N LEU A 15 4.04 -16.97 52.72
CA LEU A 15 3.01 -17.57 51.89
C LEU A 15 2.75 -16.77 50.57
N TRP A 16 3.09 -15.50 50.53
CA TRP A 16 2.96 -14.68 49.31
C TRP A 16 4.20 -14.75 48.39
N GLY A 17 5.28 -15.33 48.84
CA GLY A 17 6.53 -15.47 48.08
C GLY A 17 6.60 -16.72 47.19
N VAL A 18 5.64 -17.67 47.28
CA VAL A 18 5.70 -18.92 46.49
C VAL A 18 4.65 -19.03 45.40
N THR A 19 3.90 -17.97 45.08
CA THR A 19 2.95 -18.00 43.95
C THR A 19 3.47 -17.28 42.69
N SER A 20 4.78 -17.02 42.62
CA SER A 20 5.42 -16.50 41.41
C SER A 20 6.20 -17.57 40.65
N CYS A 21 5.74 -18.82 40.69
CA CYS A 21 6.03 -19.72 39.59
C CYS A 21 4.97 -19.48 38.55
N HIS A 22 5.21 -18.58 37.60
CA HIS A 22 4.61 -18.68 36.30
C HIS A 22 4.93 -20.09 35.82
N SER A 23 3.92 -20.96 35.75
CA SER A 23 3.99 -22.10 34.84
C SER A 23 4.35 -21.50 33.47
N PRO A 24 5.36 -22.01 32.77
CA PRO A 24 5.56 -21.62 31.39
C PRO A 24 4.20 -21.78 30.73
N GLU A 25 3.70 -20.72 30.09
CA GLU A 25 2.56 -20.86 29.19
C GLU A 25 2.90 -22.08 28.33
N GLU A 26 2.12 -23.13 28.47
CA GLU A 26 2.13 -24.20 27.48
C GLU A 26 1.76 -23.47 26.18
N LEU A 27 2.77 -23.19 25.37
CA LEU A 27 2.57 -22.83 23.98
C LEU A 27 1.69 -23.94 23.44
N GLY A 28 0.41 -23.58 23.18
CA GLY A 28 -0.62 -24.53 22.82
C GLY A 28 -0.07 -25.49 21.79
N SER A 29 -0.36 -26.76 21.95
CA SER A 29 0.05 -27.86 21.08
C SER A 29 -0.46 -27.74 19.64
N ASP A 30 -1.11 -26.63 19.30
CA ASP A 30 -1.71 -26.35 17.99
C ASP A 30 -0.75 -25.72 16.96
N ILE A 31 0.49 -25.41 17.32
CA ILE A 31 1.53 -25.29 16.31
C ILE A 31 1.93 -26.71 15.95
N GLN A 32 1.26 -27.28 14.99
CA GLN A 32 1.74 -28.49 14.31
C GLN A 32 3.16 -28.16 13.84
N ARG A 33 4.15 -28.75 14.49
CA ARG A 33 5.55 -28.70 14.07
C ARG A 33 5.70 -29.71 12.95
N GLU A 34 5.21 -29.34 11.77
CA GLU A 34 5.08 -30.23 10.62
C GLU A 34 6.42 -30.56 9.95
N GLY A 35 7.51 -30.14 10.56
CA GLY A 35 8.85 -30.54 10.17
C GLY A 35 9.46 -29.73 9.04
N ILE A 36 8.72 -29.33 8.01
CA ILE A 36 9.20 -28.51 6.90
C ILE A 36 8.54 -27.13 6.99
N ASN A 37 9.31 -26.08 7.30
CA ASN A 37 8.82 -24.70 7.34
C ASN A 37 8.57 -24.16 5.93
N SER A 38 9.44 -24.48 5.01
CA SER A 38 9.31 -24.14 3.58
C SER A 38 10.23 -25.02 2.75
N ILE A 39 9.83 -25.25 1.52
CA ILE A 39 10.66 -25.93 0.52
C ILE A 39 10.55 -25.20 -0.82
N THR A 40 11.66 -25.07 -1.53
CA THR A 40 11.75 -24.38 -2.82
C THR A 40 12.50 -25.24 -3.82
N ALA A 41 12.12 -25.09 -5.08
CA ALA A 41 12.79 -25.66 -6.23
C ALA A 41 13.40 -24.56 -7.09
N SER A 42 14.51 -24.86 -7.77
CA SER A 42 15.14 -23.92 -8.72
C SER A 42 15.88 -24.69 -9.83
N PHE A 43 15.99 -24.08 -10.99
CA PHE A 43 16.80 -24.64 -12.09
C PHE A 43 18.28 -24.37 -11.86
N PRO A 44 19.17 -25.35 -12.08
CA PRO A 44 20.60 -25.16 -11.94
C PRO A 44 21.11 -24.17 -13.02
N ASN A 45 22.07 -23.33 -12.64
CA ASN A 45 22.73 -22.35 -13.54
C ASN A 45 21.79 -21.26 -14.11
N ASP A 46 20.70 -20.99 -13.44
CA ASP A 46 19.80 -19.87 -13.75
C ASP A 46 19.80 -18.90 -12.59
N ASP A 47 20.34 -17.70 -12.81
CA ASP A 47 20.44 -16.63 -11.80
C ASP A 47 19.24 -15.66 -11.85
N SER A 48 18.19 -16.00 -12.59
CA SER A 48 16.96 -15.20 -12.67
C SER A 48 16.28 -15.11 -11.30
N SER A 49 15.76 -13.94 -10.96
CA SER A 49 14.92 -13.72 -9.76
C SER A 49 13.64 -14.56 -9.81
N GLU A 50 13.20 -15.01 -10.97
CA GLU A 50 12.05 -15.90 -11.16
C GLU A 50 12.36 -17.37 -10.86
N ASN A 51 13.65 -17.73 -10.74
CA ASN A 51 14.12 -19.09 -10.50
C ASN A 51 13.96 -19.53 -9.05
N SER A 52 12.74 -19.42 -8.53
CA SER A 52 12.40 -19.88 -7.17
C SER A 52 10.94 -20.31 -7.14
N PHE A 53 10.72 -21.62 -7.11
CA PHE A 53 9.40 -22.22 -7.14
C PHE A 53 9.09 -22.78 -5.76
N LYS A 54 8.12 -22.19 -5.06
CA LYS A 54 7.72 -22.62 -3.72
C LYS A 54 6.95 -23.94 -3.82
N GLY A 55 7.31 -24.92 -3.00
CA GLY A 55 6.55 -26.17 -2.86
C GLY A 55 5.28 -25.95 -2.04
N GLU A 56 4.18 -26.47 -2.55
CA GLU A 56 2.91 -26.59 -1.84
C GLU A 56 2.94 -27.90 -1.04
N ILE A 57 2.91 -27.79 0.29
CA ILE A 57 3.00 -28.95 1.19
C ILE A 57 1.59 -29.31 1.64
N ASP A 58 1.14 -30.52 1.28
CA ASP A 58 -0.09 -31.12 1.77
C ASP A 58 0.26 -32.20 2.82
N TYR A 59 0.09 -31.84 4.07
CA TYR A 59 0.37 -32.73 5.20
C TYR A 59 -0.68 -33.83 5.36
N THR A 60 -1.88 -33.62 4.85
CA THR A 60 -2.96 -34.62 4.91
C THR A 60 -2.69 -35.79 3.96
N ASN A 61 -2.28 -35.45 2.74
CA ASN A 61 -2.01 -36.43 1.68
C ASN A 61 -0.51 -36.79 1.60
N HIS A 62 0.31 -36.20 2.46
CA HIS A 62 1.77 -36.38 2.48
C HIS A 62 2.38 -36.13 1.09
N SER A 63 2.08 -34.97 0.49
CA SER A 63 2.64 -34.59 -0.81
C SER A 63 3.23 -33.20 -0.80
N ILE A 64 4.24 -33.01 -1.65
CA ILE A 64 4.88 -31.72 -1.90
C ILE A 64 4.85 -31.50 -3.40
N THR A 65 4.11 -30.48 -3.85
CA THR A 65 3.96 -30.20 -5.26
C THR A 65 4.68 -28.90 -5.62
N PHE A 66 5.59 -28.97 -6.58
CA PHE A 66 6.21 -27.80 -7.19
C PHE A 66 5.50 -27.48 -8.49
N VAL A 67 4.88 -26.30 -8.56
CA VAL A 67 4.23 -25.83 -9.77
C VAL A 67 5.20 -24.93 -10.54
N PHE A 68 5.54 -25.36 -11.75
CA PHE A 68 6.37 -24.62 -12.68
C PHE A 68 5.48 -23.94 -13.73
N PRO A 69 5.81 -22.70 -14.17
CA PRO A 69 5.04 -22.02 -15.19
C PRO A 69 5.21 -22.71 -16.54
N TYR A 70 4.16 -22.72 -17.36
CA TYR A 70 4.20 -23.27 -18.71
C TYR A 70 5.18 -22.53 -19.61
N ASN A 71 5.25 -21.20 -19.46
CA ASN A 71 6.24 -20.35 -20.10
C ASN A 71 7.33 -19.95 -19.12
N TYR A 72 8.60 -20.07 -19.53
CA TYR A 72 9.70 -19.65 -18.67
C TYR A 72 10.80 -18.94 -19.50
N PRO A 73 11.23 -17.73 -19.12
CA PRO A 73 10.69 -16.88 -18.05
C PRO A 73 9.17 -16.62 -18.17
N LYS A 74 8.48 -16.28 -17.08
CA LYS A 74 7.01 -16.29 -16.95
C LYS A 74 6.26 -15.54 -18.06
N LEU A 75 6.80 -14.42 -18.54
CA LEU A 75 6.18 -13.58 -19.60
C LEU A 75 6.81 -13.78 -21.00
N SER A 76 7.55 -14.86 -21.21
CA SER A 76 8.12 -15.19 -22.50
C SER A 76 7.24 -16.17 -23.28
N ASP A 77 7.42 -16.22 -24.60
CA ASP A 77 6.78 -17.24 -25.44
C ASP A 77 7.49 -18.60 -25.37
N ASN A 78 8.57 -18.71 -24.60
CA ASN A 78 9.33 -19.94 -24.49
C ASN A 78 8.58 -20.94 -23.62
N VAL A 79 8.19 -22.05 -24.19
CA VAL A 79 7.53 -23.15 -23.46
C VAL A 79 8.60 -23.90 -22.65
N LEU A 80 8.35 -24.07 -21.35
CA LEU A 80 9.20 -24.83 -20.46
C LEU A 80 9.13 -26.31 -20.83
N PRO A 81 10.24 -26.94 -21.33
CA PRO A 81 10.20 -28.35 -21.68
C PRO A 81 10.19 -29.22 -20.42
N THR A 82 9.48 -30.33 -20.44
CA THR A 82 9.46 -31.29 -19.33
C THR A 82 10.85 -31.77 -18.95
N SER A 83 11.79 -31.79 -19.91
CA SER A 83 13.19 -32.15 -19.65
C SER A 83 13.90 -31.21 -18.67
N ALA A 84 13.43 -29.97 -18.51
CA ALA A 84 13.97 -29.05 -17.50
C ALA A 84 13.75 -29.57 -16.06
N LEU A 85 12.73 -30.38 -15.85
CA LEU A 85 12.42 -30.97 -14.54
C LEU A 85 13.31 -32.18 -14.19
N LYS A 86 14.14 -32.66 -15.10
CA LYS A 86 15.05 -33.81 -14.84
C LYS A 86 16.14 -33.49 -13.81
N ARG A 87 16.45 -32.24 -13.61
CA ARG A 87 17.47 -31.82 -12.66
C ARG A 87 17.09 -30.50 -12.01
N VAL A 88 16.28 -30.59 -10.96
CA VAL A 88 15.83 -29.42 -10.20
C VAL A 88 16.55 -29.41 -8.86
N ARG A 89 17.10 -28.29 -8.46
CA ARG A 89 17.71 -28.10 -7.15
C ARG A 89 16.62 -27.84 -6.13
N LEU A 90 16.61 -28.62 -5.06
CA LEU A 90 15.69 -28.43 -3.92
C LEU A 90 16.43 -27.84 -2.72
N SER A 91 15.75 -26.96 -2.01
CA SER A 91 16.20 -26.36 -0.76
C SER A 91 15.04 -26.27 0.21
N ALA A 92 15.26 -26.60 1.47
CA ALA A 92 14.22 -26.52 2.49
C ALA A 92 14.72 -25.83 3.76
N SER A 93 13.83 -25.09 4.41
CA SER A 93 13.96 -24.67 5.80
C SER A 93 13.20 -25.67 6.66
N LEU A 94 13.90 -26.32 7.56
CA LEU A 94 13.35 -27.35 8.45
C LEU A 94 13.13 -26.78 9.85
N ALA A 95 12.20 -27.37 10.58
CA ALA A 95 12.07 -27.13 12.01
C ALA A 95 13.29 -27.66 12.77
N ASN A 96 13.49 -27.19 14.00
CA ASN A 96 14.58 -27.67 14.85
C ASN A 96 14.44 -29.18 15.10
N ASN A 97 15.57 -29.89 15.04
CA ASN A 97 15.66 -31.36 15.23
C ASN A 97 14.94 -32.19 14.15
N VAL A 98 14.68 -31.60 12.99
CA VAL A 98 14.12 -32.33 11.85
C VAL A 98 15.20 -32.60 10.81
N SER A 99 15.17 -33.80 10.23
CA SER A 99 16.03 -34.21 9.13
C SER A 99 15.21 -34.75 7.96
N VAL A 100 15.77 -34.63 6.74
CA VAL A 100 15.16 -35.16 5.52
C VAL A 100 16.10 -36.17 4.86
N THR A 101 15.55 -37.27 4.42
CA THR A 101 16.27 -38.34 3.71
C THR A 101 15.48 -38.73 2.46
N PRO A 102 16.12 -38.82 1.28
CA PRO A 102 17.51 -38.47 0.98
C PRO A 102 17.77 -36.95 1.14
N PRO A 103 19.03 -36.51 1.24
CA PRO A 103 19.37 -35.08 1.30
C PRO A 103 18.84 -34.34 0.09
N LEU A 104 18.25 -33.16 0.33
CA LEU A 104 17.69 -32.29 -0.72
C LEU A 104 18.85 -31.59 -1.49
N LEU A 105 19.18 -32.13 -2.65
CA LEU A 105 20.17 -31.51 -3.56
C LEU A 105 19.55 -31.32 -4.95
N TYR A 106 19.66 -32.33 -5.80
CA TYR A 106 19.05 -32.35 -7.12
C TYR A 106 18.09 -33.51 -7.22
N MET A 107 16.95 -33.28 -7.84
CA MET A 107 15.90 -34.28 -8.01
C MET A 107 15.36 -34.24 -9.46
N ASP A 108 15.07 -35.43 -9.99
CA ASP A 108 14.37 -35.61 -11.27
C ASP A 108 12.86 -35.60 -11.00
N LEU A 109 12.22 -34.45 -11.14
CA LEU A 109 10.78 -34.29 -10.90
C LEU A 109 9.92 -34.79 -12.08
N THR A 110 10.50 -35.45 -13.09
CA THR A 110 9.73 -36.14 -14.14
C THR A 110 9.33 -37.55 -13.73
N GLN A 111 9.76 -37.99 -12.55
CA GLN A 111 9.50 -39.30 -11.98
C GLN A 111 8.91 -39.20 -10.56
N ASP A 112 8.35 -40.28 -10.06
CA ASP A 112 7.91 -40.36 -8.68
C ASP A 112 9.11 -40.31 -7.72
N ASN A 113 9.10 -39.36 -6.81
CA ASN A 113 10.12 -39.21 -5.79
C ASN A 113 9.48 -39.20 -4.41
N TYR A 114 10.24 -39.67 -3.44
CA TYR A 114 9.82 -39.70 -2.05
C TYR A 114 10.93 -39.16 -1.15
N ILE A 115 10.54 -38.42 -0.13
CA ILE A 115 11.42 -37.95 0.94
C ILE A 115 10.82 -38.34 2.28
N THR A 116 11.66 -38.78 3.20
CA THR A 116 11.27 -39.07 4.59
C THR A 116 11.68 -37.91 5.47
N VAL A 117 10.73 -37.28 6.13
CA VAL A 117 10.93 -36.25 7.14
C VAL A 117 10.89 -36.88 8.50
N LYS A 118 11.98 -36.79 9.25
CA LYS A 118 12.11 -37.39 10.58
C LYS A 118 12.29 -36.32 11.64
N ASP A 119 11.41 -36.29 12.61
CA ASP A 119 11.59 -35.53 13.84
C ASP A 119 12.44 -36.34 14.82
N GLN A 120 13.64 -35.84 15.11
CA GLN A 120 14.58 -36.52 16.00
C GLN A 120 14.14 -36.47 17.47
N THR A 121 13.23 -35.57 17.83
CA THR A 121 12.74 -35.43 19.21
C THR A 121 11.65 -36.44 19.52
N SER A 122 10.64 -36.54 18.63
CA SER A 122 9.54 -37.52 18.81
C SER A 122 9.87 -38.89 18.25
N GLY A 123 10.88 -39.00 17.37
CA GLY A 123 11.23 -40.21 16.64
C GLY A 123 10.25 -40.55 15.51
N THR A 124 9.26 -39.69 15.23
CA THR A 124 8.29 -39.90 14.15
C THR A 124 8.93 -39.67 12.79
N SER A 125 8.49 -40.47 11.80
CA SER A 125 8.95 -40.38 10.42
C SER A 125 7.74 -40.36 9.50
N THR A 126 7.68 -39.35 8.60
CA THR A 126 6.62 -39.20 7.61
C THR A 126 7.23 -39.19 6.22
N GLU A 127 6.71 -40.01 5.34
CA GLU A 127 7.12 -40.01 3.92
C GLU A 127 6.23 -39.06 3.12
N PHE A 128 6.85 -38.19 2.31
CA PHE A 128 6.17 -37.28 1.40
C PHE A 128 6.52 -37.65 -0.03
N LYS A 129 5.49 -37.69 -0.89
CA LYS A 129 5.67 -37.77 -2.34
C LYS A 129 6.00 -36.39 -2.87
N VAL A 130 7.06 -36.26 -3.66
CA VAL A 130 7.50 -35.01 -4.27
C VAL A 130 7.12 -34.98 -5.76
N ILE A 131 6.35 -33.99 -6.15
CA ILE A 131 5.73 -33.89 -7.47
C ILE A 131 6.18 -32.59 -8.15
N GLY A 132 6.59 -32.68 -9.42
CA GLY A 132 6.80 -31.53 -10.29
C GLY A 132 5.68 -31.44 -11.34
N GLU A 133 5.03 -30.29 -11.44
CA GLU A 133 3.94 -30.05 -12.38
C GLU A 133 4.19 -28.79 -13.19
N ILE A 134 4.13 -28.88 -14.52
CA ILE A 134 4.13 -27.70 -15.40
C ILE A 134 2.66 -27.30 -15.63
N ARG A 135 2.30 -26.10 -15.21
CA ARG A 135 0.91 -25.63 -15.24
C ARG A 135 0.79 -24.37 -16.10
N LYS A 136 -0.20 -24.35 -17.00
CA LYS A 136 -0.58 -23.16 -17.72
C LYS A 136 -1.21 -22.14 -16.77
N SER A 137 -1.00 -20.86 -17.06
CA SER A 137 -1.54 -19.77 -16.25
C SER A 137 -3.07 -19.81 -16.18
N ASN A 138 -3.62 -19.54 -15.00
CA ASN A 138 -5.03 -19.32 -14.76
C ASN A 138 -5.39 -17.81 -14.74
N GLU A 139 -4.41 -16.94 -15.00
CA GLU A 139 -4.62 -15.51 -15.05
C GLU A 139 -5.45 -15.11 -16.28
N CYS A 140 -6.51 -14.34 -16.09
CA CYS A 140 -7.44 -13.88 -17.12
C CYS A 140 -7.85 -12.42 -16.90
N SER A 141 -6.90 -11.55 -16.62
CA SER A 141 -7.14 -10.12 -16.38
C SER A 141 -6.88 -9.26 -17.61
N ILE A 142 -7.54 -8.10 -17.65
CA ILE A 142 -7.25 -7.01 -18.58
C ILE A 142 -6.45 -5.96 -17.82
N THR A 143 -5.25 -5.63 -18.33
CA THR A 143 -4.35 -4.66 -17.67
C THR A 143 -4.34 -3.31 -18.36
N LYS A 144 -4.74 -3.25 -19.62
CA LYS A 144 -4.86 -2.02 -20.39
C LYS A 144 -6.02 -2.12 -21.37
N PHE A 145 -6.68 -0.99 -21.59
CA PHE A 145 -7.72 -0.84 -22.59
C PHE A 145 -7.71 0.61 -23.10
N ASP A 146 -7.57 0.82 -24.40
CA ASP A 146 -7.62 2.15 -25.00
C ASP A 146 -8.18 2.12 -26.43
N ILE A 147 -8.83 3.22 -26.82
CA ILE A 147 -9.34 3.45 -28.17
C ILE A 147 -8.45 4.52 -28.82
N PRO A 148 -7.40 4.13 -29.56
CA PRO A 148 -6.38 5.05 -30.04
C PRO A 148 -6.92 6.06 -31.06
N ALA A 149 -7.91 5.68 -31.88
CA ALA A 149 -8.49 6.55 -32.92
C ALA A 149 -9.06 7.86 -32.36
N ILE A 150 -9.52 7.86 -31.11
CA ILE A 150 -10.09 9.02 -30.42
C ILE A 150 -9.32 9.41 -29.15
N GLY A 151 -8.18 8.74 -28.89
CA GLY A 151 -7.35 9.01 -27.72
C GLY A 151 -8.02 8.74 -26.36
N LEU A 152 -8.98 7.81 -26.31
CA LEU A 152 -9.77 7.51 -25.11
C LEU A 152 -9.18 6.33 -24.37
N LEU A 153 -8.89 6.52 -23.08
CA LEU A 153 -8.39 5.48 -22.17
C LEU A 153 -9.54 4.90 -21.36
N GLY A 154 -9.58 3.57 -21.25
CA GLY A 154 -10.50 2.85 -20.38
C GLY A 154 -9.99 2.80 -18.93
N VAL A 155 -10.86 3.09 -18.00
CA VAL A 155 -10.59 2.95 -16.57
C VAL A 155 -11.06 1.56 -16.13
N ILE A 156 -10.10 0.69 -15.77
CA ILE A 156 -10.36 -0.70 -15.42
C ILE A 156 -10.58 -0.81 -13.92
N ASN A 157 -11.71 -1.40 -13.52
CA ASN A 157 -11.99 -1.86 -12.17
C ASN A 157 -11.90 -3.39 -12.13
N GLU A 158 -10.78 -3.89 -11.66
CA GLU A 158 -10.49 -5.32 -11.65
C GLU A 158 -11.40 -6.10 -10.69
N ASN A 159 -11.84 -5.49 -9.60
CA ASN A 159 -12.73 -6.14 -8.63
C ASN A 159 -14.14 -6.36 -9.19
N GLU A 160 -14.65 -5.38 -9.93
CA GLU A 160 -15.98 -5.43 -10.53
C GLU A 160 -15.96 -5.98 -11.97
N LYS A 161 -14.77 -6.19 -12.54
CA LYS A 161 -14.58 -6.57 -13.93
C LYS A 161 -15.28 -5.61 -14.90
N THR A 162 -15.11 -4.30 -14.66
CA THR A 162 -15.68 -3.25 -15.50
C THR A 162 -14.59 -2.36 -16.10
N ILE A 163 -14.85 -1.86 -17.29
CA ILE A 163 -14.01 -0.89 -18.00
C ILE A 163 -14.90 0.30 -18.33
N SER A 164 -14.60 1.45 -17.72
CA SER A 164 -15.35 2.69 -17.94
C SER A 164 -14.66 3.56 -18.97
N LEU A 165 -15.35 3.90 -20.04
CA LEU A 165 -14.95 4.86 -21.06
C LEU A 165 -15.53 6.23 -20.72
N VAL A 166 -14.74 7.08 -20.04
CA VAL A 166 -15.23 8.33 -19.49
C VAL A 166 -15.16 9.44 -20.55
N THR A 167 -16.27 9.72 -21.21
CA THR A 167 -16.36 10.78 -22.24
C THR A 167 -17.79 11.30 -22.40
N ILE A 168 -17.91 12.57 -22.84
CA ILE A 168 -19.17 13.17 -23.28
C ILE A 168 -19.39 13.04 -24.80
N ASP A 169 -18.34 12.73 -25.54
CA ASP A 169 -18.36 12.62 -26.99
C ASP A 169 -18.94 11.26 -27.43
N ASN A 170 -19.44 11.21 -28.65
CA ASN A 170 -19.88 9.94 -29.24
C ASN A 170 -18.66 9.07 -29.56
N VAL A 171 -18.66 7.81 -29.08
CA VAL A 171 -17.59 6.85 -29.31
C VAL A 171 -17.88 6.01 -30.56
N GLY A 172 -19.12 5.49 -30.67
CA GLY A 172 -19.55 4.64 -31.81
C GLY A 172 -18.77 3.34 -31.94
N GLU A 173 -18.74 2.82 -33.18
CA GLU A 173 -17.98 1.62 -33.53
C GLU A 173 -16.48 1.95 -33.61
N GLN A 174 -15.65 1.27 -32.81
CA GLN A 174 -14.21 1.48 -32.74
C GLN A 174 -13.46 0.17 -32.54
N ILE A 175 -12.23 0.13 -33.05
CA ILE A 175 -11.21 -0.84 -32.68
C ILE A 175 -10.53 -0.31 -31.41
N ALA A 176 -10.30 -1.18 -30.42
CA ALA A 176 -9.60 -0.84 -29.20
C ALA A 176 -8.35 -1.71 -29.02
N ASN A 177 -7.31 -1.16 -28.43
CA ASN A 177 -6.16 -1.93 -27.97
C ASN A 177 -6.47 -2.53 -26.61
N ILE A 178 -6.02 -3.76 -26.37
CA ILE A 178 -6.23 -4.46 -25.11
C ILE A 178 -4.95 -5.23 -24.72
N ASP A 179 -4.47 -5.01 -23.49
CA ASP A 179 -3.43 -5.86 -22.91
C ASP A 179 -4.09 -6.82 -21.92
N ILE A 180 -3.95 -8.12 -22.18
CA ILE A 180 -4.49 -9.18 -21.34
C ILE A 180 -3.38 -10.02 -20.72
N SER A 181 -3.71 -10.87 -19.75
CA SER A 181 -2.77 -11.81 -19.14
C SER A 181 -2.04 -12.63 -20.19
N HIS A 182 -0.74 -12.86 -20.00
CA HIS A 182 0.11 -13.55 -20.96
C HIS A 182 -0.43 -14.95 -21.31
N GLY A 183 -0.54 -15.24 -22.61
CA GLY A 183 -1.10 -16.49 -23.12
C GLY A 183 -2.62 -16.63 -23.02
N ALA A 184 -3.33 -15.63 -22.47
CA ALA A 184 -4.79 -15.58 -22.49
C ALA A 184 -5.32 -15.20 -23.88
N THR A 185 -6.61 -15.42 -24.10
CA THR A 185 -7.34 -14.99 -25.30
C THR A 185 -8.59 -14.24 -24.89
N CYS A 186 -9.10 -13.37 -25.76
CA CYS A 186 -10.38 -12.68 -25.49
C CYS A 186 -11.38 -12.86 -26.65
N SER A 187 -12.67 -12.78 -26.31
CA SER A 187 -13.77 -12.86 -27.29
C SER A 187 -14.94 -11.97 -26.82
N PRO A 188 -15.44 -11.05 -27.65
CA PRO A 188 -14.86 -10.62 -28.93
C PRO A 188 -13.45 -10.08 -28.75
N ASN A 189 -12.63 -10.10 -29.80
CA ASN A 189 -11.31 -9.47 -29.76
C ASN A 189 -11.42 -8.02 -30.28
N PRO A 190 -11.36 -7.01 -29.40
CA PRO A 190 -11.57 -5.62 -29.80
C PRO A 190 -10.43 -5.03 -30.65
N GLU A 191 -9.28 -5.73 -30.77
CA GLU A 191 -8.19 -5.31 -31.64
C GLU A 191 -8.45 -5.64 -33.12
N THR A 192 -9.30 -6.65 -33.39
CA THR A 192 -9.60 -7.14 -34.74
C THR A 192 -11.06 -6.95 -35.13
N GLU A 193 -11.95 -6.71 -34.16
CA GLU A 193 -13.37 -6.55 -34.36
C GLU A 193 -13.81 -5.20 -33.78
N ALA A 194 -14.40 -4.33 -34.62
CA ALA A 194 -14.94 -3.06 -34.17
C ALA A 194 -16.21 -3.31 -33.34
N LEU A 195 -16.25 -2.72 -32.13
CA LEU A 195 -17.38 -2.81 -31.21
C LEU A 195 -18.03 -1.44 -31.04
N ASP A 196 -19.36 -1.42 -30.94
CA ASP A 196 -20.11 -0.17 -30.68
C ASP A 196 -20.10 0.16 -29.18
N TYR A 197 -19.24 1.08 -28.77
CA TYR A 197 -19.09 1.50 -27.39
C TYR A 197 -20.10 2.56 -26.93
N GLU A 198 -21.09 2.91 -27.77
CA GLU A 198 -22.30 3.60 -27.27
C GLU A 198 -23.23 2.66 -26.52
N GLN A 199 -23.06 1.36 -26.73
CA GLN A 199 -23.74 0.28 -26.01
C GLN A 199 -22.75 -0.41 -25.08
N GLU A 200 -23.28 -1.02 -24.02
CA GLU A 200 -22.49 -1.86 -23.15
C GLU A 200 -21.96 -3.09 -23.90
N GLN A 201 -20.66 -3.30 -23.85
CA GLN A 201 -20.00 -4.43 -24.48
C GLN A 201 -19.47 -5.41 -23.43
N THR A 202 -19.50 -6.69 -23.79
CA THR A 202 -18.98 -7.75 -22.94
C THR A 202 -17.79 -8.41 -23.60
N ILE A 203 -16.64 -8.47 -22.89
CA ILE A 203 -15.43 -9.15 -23.35
C ILE A 203 -15.11 -10.28 -22.38
N VAL A 204 -15.03 -11.50 -22.89
CA VAL A 204 -14.66 -12.69 -22.11
C VAL A 204 -13.19 -12.96 -22.33
N VAL A 205 -12.37 -12.86 -21.28
CA VAL A 205 -10.96 -13.25 -21.29
C VAL A 205 -10.87 -14.69 -20.78
N THR A 206 -10.26 -15.56 -21.58
CA THR A 206 -10.00 -16.96 -21.24
C THR A 206 -8.53 -17.13 -20.95
N ALA A 207 -8.18 -17.63 -19.76
CA ALA A 207 -6.82 -17.87 -19.35
C ALA A 207 -6.09 -18.88 -20.27
N GLN A 208 -4.75 -18.90 -20.18
CA GLN A 208 -3.91 -19.81 -20.95
C GLN A 208 -4.29 -21.30 -20.74
N ASN A 209 -4.77 -21.67 -19.56
CA ASN A 209 -5.21 -23.03 -19.26
C ASN A 209 -6.50 -23.44 -20.00
N GLY A 210 -7.21 -22.48 -20.63
CA GLY A 210 -8.45 -22.69 -21.36
C GLY A 210 -9.69 -22.95 -20.49
N ILE A 211 -9.56 -22.92 -19.16
CA ILE A 211 -10.60 -23.25 -18.20
C ILE A 211 -11.11 -21.98 -17.50
N ASP A 212 -10.18 -21.23 -16.90
CA ASP A 212 -10.52 -20.03 -16.14
C ASP A 212 -10.89 -18.89 -17.07
N LYS A 213 -11.94 -18.17 -16.71
CA LYS A 213 -12.48 -17.06 -17.51
C LYS A 213 -12.89 -15.90 -16.62
N ALA A 214 -12.67 -14.69 -17.14
CA ALA A 214 -13.21 -13.47 -16.59
C ALA A 214 -14.04 -12.73 -17.62
N THR A 215 -15.20 -12.23 -17.21
CA THR A 215 -16.10 -11.47 -18.07
C THR A 215 -16.02 -10.01 -17.68
N TYR A 216 -15.56 -9.17 -18.60
CA TYR A 216 -15.48 -7.72 -18.41
C TYR A 216 -16.63 -7.04 -19.14
N THR A 217 -17.21 -6.05 -18.48
CA THR A 217 -18.20 -5.15 -19.05
C THR A 217 -17.53 -3.82 -19.40
N VAL A 218 -17.53 -3.46 -20.67
CA VAL A 218 -17.06 -2.16 -21.16
C VAL A 218 -18.28 -1.26 -21.33
N LYS A 219 -18.28 -0.13 -20.65
CA LYS A 219 -19.38 0.83 -20.69
C LYS A 219 -18.90 2.25 -20.84
N LYS A 220 -19.66 3.06 -21.56
CA LYS A 220 -19.48 4.49 -21.61
C LYS A 220 -20.00 5.11 -20.32
N ASP A 221 -19.15 5.87 -19.65
CA ASP A 221 -19.53 6.68 -18.50
C ASP A 221 -19.50 8.16 -18.87
N ILE A 222 -20.62 8.81 -18.75
CA ILE A 222 -20.69 10.27 -18.91
C ILE A 222 -20.17 10.86 -17.59
N PRO A 223 -19.07 11.65 -17.63
CA PRO A 223 -18.56 12.27 -16.42
C PRO A 223 -19.67 13.16 -15.84
N GLN A 224 -20.21 12.75 -14.69
CA GLN A 224 -21.14 13.60 -13.98
C GLN A 224 -20.37 14.88 -13.65
N LYS A 225 -20.81 15.98 -14.26
CA LYS A 225 -20.37 17.31 -13.85
C LYS A 225 -20.72 17.41 -12.38
N THR A 226 -19.75 17.12 -11.55
CA THR A 226 -19.91 17.35 -10.12
C THR A 226 -20.36 18.79 -10.00
N VAL A 227 -21.45 19.02 -9.30
CA VAL A 227 -21.96 20.36 -8.98
C VAL A 227 -20.96 21.05 -8.02
N ALA A 228 -19.71 20.65 -8.04
CA ALA A 228 -18.57 21.21 -7.38
C ALA A 228 -18.00 22.32 -8.23
N GLY A 229 -18.57 23.42 -8.09
CA GLY A 229 -18.11 24.70 -8.61
C GLY A 229 -18.94 25.77 -7.95
N ILE A 230 -18.36 26.95 -7.78
CA ILE A 230 -19.10 28.12 -7.32
C ILE A 230 -20.13 28.38 -8.41
N ARG A 231 -21.40 28.12 -8.14
CA ARG A 231 -22.47 28.55 -9.02
C ARG A 231 -22.42 30.09 -9.08
N GLN A 232 -22.49 30.66 -10.26
CA GLN A 232 -22.56 32.10 -10.39
C GLN A 232 -23.71 32.64 -9.52
N GLY A 233 -23.42 33.60 -8.64
CA GLY A 233 -24.38 34.14 -7.68
C GLY A 233 -24.60 33.33 -6.42
N SER A 234 -23.95 32.17 -6.24
CA SER A 234 -24.11 31.36 -5.03
C SER A 234 -23.16 31.76 -3.89
N GLY A 235 -22.17 32.58 -4.17
CA GLY A 235 -21.26 33.10 -3.16
C GLY A 235 -22.00 33.95 -2.14
N LYS A 236 -21.87 33.64 -0.85
CA LYS A 236 -22.42 34.43 0.25
C LYS A 236 -21.24 34.97 1.06
N LEU A 237 -21.17 36.30 1.18
CA LEU A 237 -20.21 36.92 2.08
C LEU A 237 -20.67 36.67 3.52
N LEU A 238 -19.86 35.93 4.30
CA LEU A 238 -20.12 35.68 5.71
C LEU A 238 -19.70 36.89 6.55
N TRP A 239 -18.50 37.38 6.32
CA TRP A 239 -17.91 38.53 7.00
C TRP A 239 -16.75 39.10 6.17
N SER A 240 -16.35 40.31 6.53
CA SER A 240 -15.18 41.00 5.96
C SER A 240 -14.50 41.79 7.07
N LYS A 241 -13.18 41.68 7.19
CA LYS A 241 -12.39 42.45 8.16
C LYS A 241 -11.11 42.97 7.48
N ARG A 242 -10.70 44.16 7.87
CA ARG A 242 -9.37 44.64 7.52
C ARG A 242 -8.33 44.03 8.43
N LEU A 243 -7.21 43.61 7.88
CA LEU A 243 -6.11 43.02 8.67
C LEU A 243 -5.61 43.96 9.77
N SER A 244 -5.66 45.28 9.54
CA SER A 244 -5.29 46.30 10.54
C SER A 244 -6.26 46.43 11.71
N GLU A 245 -7.44 45.82 11.61
CA GLU A 245 -8.48 45.83 12.67
C GLU A 245 -8.44 44.53 13.51
N ILE A 246 -7.58 43.56 13.13
CA ILE A 246 -7.43 42.28 13.85
C ILE A 246 -6.36 42.46 14.91
N SER A 247 -6.78 42.43 16.18
CA SER A 247 -5.84 42.49 17.31
C SER A 247 -4.82 41.34 17.25
N GLY A 248 -3.55 41.64 17.38
CA GLY A 248 -2.43 40.68 17.27
C GLY A 248 -1.79 40.62 15.87
N ILE A 249 -2.38 41.26 14.85
CA ILE A 249 -1.71 41.52 13.59
C ILE A 249 -0.97 42.86 13.72
N LEU A 250 0.36 42.80 13.64
CA LEU A 250 1.22 43.98 13.85
C LEU A 250 1.54 44.72 12.55
N LEU A 251 1.79 43.96 11.49
CA LEU A 251 2.18 44.47 10.19
C LEU A 251 1.31 43.80 9.09
N PRO A 252 0.15 44.37 8.75
CA PRO A 252 -0.76 43.78 7.77
C PRO A 252 -0.12 43.43 6.42
N GLY A 253 0.88 44.20 5.97
CA GLY A 253 1.65 43.94 4.76
C GLY A 253 2.56 42.72 4.83
N LYS A 254 2.76 42.13 6.00
CA LYS A 254 3.54 40.92 6.19
C LYS A 254 2.66 39.66 6.34
N VAL A 255 1.35 39.78 6.23
CA VAL A 255 0.46 38.60 6.17
C VAL A 255 0.62 37.90 4.83
N THR A 256 1.17 36.68 4.85
CA THR A 256 1.55 35.94 3.64
C THR A 256 0.94 34.56 3.55
N GLY A 257 0.16 34.15 4.52
CA GLY A 257 -0.49 32.84 4.50
C GLY A 257 -1.80 32.81 5.27
N LEU A 258 -2.75 32.09 4.74
CA LEU A 258 -4.01 31.74 5.41
C LEU A 258 -4.17 30.22 5.38
N ALA A 259 -4.57 29.65 6.51
CA ALA A 259 -4.93 28.23 6.61
C ALA A 259 -6.36 28.11 7.15
N VAL A 260 -7.18 27.29 6.52
CA VAL A 260 -8.54 26.99 7.00
C VAL A 260 -8.54 25.59 7.57
N VAL A 261 -8.81 25.47 8.86
CA VAL A 261 -8.85 24.21 9.58
C VAL A 261 -10.08 24.17 10.48
N ASP A 262 -10.84 23.09 10.38
CA ASP A 262 -12.09 22.93 11.11
C ASP A 262 -12.97 24.21 11.00
N LYS A 263 -13.25 24.85 12.10
CA LYS A 263 -14.04 26.09 12.19
C LYS A 263 -13.21 27.38 12.31
N TYR A 264 -11.92 27.33 11.95
CA TYR A 264 -11.02 28.45 12.12
C TYR A 264 -10.34 28.85 10.80
N VAL A 265 -10.06 30.15 10.70
CA VAL A 265 -9.17 30.74 9.69
C VAL A 265 -7.91 31.21 10.42
N VAL A 266 -6.78 30.56 10.18
CA VAL A 266 -5.48 30.90 10.77
C VAL A 266 -4.79 31.89 9.87
N ILE A 267 -4.33 32.98 10.44
CA ILE A 267 -3.64 34.09 9.74
C ILE A 267 -2.17 34.06 10.15
N ASN A 268 -1.30 33.85 9.18
CA ASN A 268 0.14 33.88 9.39
C ASN A 268 0.71 35.24 8.95
N GLU A 269 1.30 35.96 9.91
CA GLU A 269 2.09 37.15 9.70
C GLU A 269 3.58 36.83 9.88
N ARG A 270 4.41 37.18 8.90
CA ARG A 270 5.86 36.94 8.97
C ARG A 270 6.50 37.70 10.14
N ALA A 271 7.45 37.07 10.80
CA ALA A 271 8.16 37.60 11.97
C ALA A 271 7.31 37.85 13.22
N ASN A 272 6.02 37.52 13.18
CA ASN A 272 5.18 37.50 14.36
C ASN A 272 5.39 36.16 15.10
N ASP A 273 5.49 36.21 16.42
CA ASP A 273 5.62 35.02 17.27
C ASP A 273 4.30 34.26 17.51
N ARG A 274 3.21 34.81 16.95
CA ARG A 274 1.86 34.24 17.04
C ARG A 274 1.17 34.22 15.69
N ALA A 275 0.48 33.12 15.39
CA ALA A 275 -0.49 33.05 14.32
C ALA A 275 -1.89 33.23 14.92
N ILE A 276 -2.59 34.28 14.49
CA ILE A 276 -3.94 34.59 14.99
C ILE A 276 -4.95 33.71 14.26
N TYR A 277 -5.97 33.18 14.97
CA TYR A 277 -7.05 32.48 14.31
C TYR A 277 -8.42 33.04 14.64
N LEU A 278 -9.25 33.09 13.63
CA LEU A 278 -10.61 33.63 13.67
C LEU A 278 -11.62 32.49 13.53
N ASN A 279 -12.79 32.66 14.09
CA ASN A 279 -13.93 31.80 13.80
C ASN A 279 -14.34 31.99 12.32
N SER A 280 -14.40 30.89 11.56
CA SER A 280 -14.65 30.91 10.12
C SER A 280 -16.06 31.40 9.75
N GLN A 281 -17.03 31.33 10.67
CA GLN A 281 -18.42 31.77 10.43
C GLN A 281 -18.65 33.22 10.82
N THR A 282 -17.99 33.69 11.88
CA THR A 282 -18.23 35.04 12.42
C THR A 282 -17.12 36.03 12.16
N GLY A 283 -15.91 35.56 11.82
CA GLY A 283 -14.72 36.39 11.71
C GLY A 283 -14.20 36.95 13.03
N GLU A 284 -14.74 36.52 14.18
CA GLU A 284 -14.26 36.97 15.48
C GLU A 284 -12.96 36.25 15.86
N ILE A 285 -12.07 36.95 16.59
CA ILE A 285 -10.83 36.38 17.09
C ILE A 285 -11.16 35.26 18.07
N ALA A 286 -10.72 34.07 17.78
CA ALA A 286 -10.92 32.89 18.64
C ALA A 286 -9.67 32.54 19.45
N GLY A 287 -8.50 33.05 19.06
CA GLY A 287 -7.27 32.84 19.79
C GLY A 287 -6.01 33.05 18.97
N SER A 288 -4.89 32.55 19.49
CA SER A 288 -3.59 32.59 18.80
C SER A 288 -2.79 31.32 19.07
N MET A 289 -2.00 30.88 18.08
CA MET A 289 -1.03 29.80 18.22
C MET A 289 0.35 30.38 18.52
N ASP A 290 1.09 29.78 19.44
CA ASP A 290 2.49 30.11 19.72
C ASP A 290 3.39 29.49 18.62
N ILE A 291 3.98 30.34 17.80
CA ILE A 291 4.93 29.99 16.74
C ILE A 291 6.32 30.61 16.98
N SER A 292 6.57 31.09 18.20
CA SER A 292 7.80 31.80 18.58
C SER A 292 9.08 30.99 18.28
N GLN A 293 9.02 29.67 18.30
CA GLN A 293 10.16 28.79 18.03
C GLN A 293 10.70 28.88 16.60
N PHE A 294 9.92 29.41 15.65
CA PHE A 294 10.33 29.59 14.27
C PHE A 294 9.86 30.92 13.67
N ALA A 295 9.48 31.88 14.50
CA ALA A 295 9.11 33.22 14.03
C ALA A 295 10.29 33.93 13.39
N GLY A 296 10.08 34.50 12.20
CA GLY A 296 11.10 35.25 11.48
C GLY A 296 10.66 35.63 10.06
N ASP A 297 11.23 36.67 9.48
CA ASP A 297 10.82 37.17 8.16
C ASP A 297 10.80 36.10 7.06
N ASN A 298 11.73 35.15 7.15
CA ASN A 298 11.82 34.02 6.23
C ASN A 298 11.44 32.67 6.85
N SER A 299 11.27 32.57 8.15
CA SER A 299 11.07 31.30 8.83
C SER A 299 9.62 30.84 8.88
N ASN A 300 8.69 31.76 9.15
CA ASN A 300 7.24 31.53 9.03
C ASN A 300 6.67 32.28 7.82
N PHE A 301 7.20 31.98 6.63
CA PHE A 301 6.92 32.78 5.44
C PHE A 301 5.52 32.54 4.88
N HIS A 302 5.05 31.29 4.88
CA HIS A 302 3.73 30.95 4.36
C HIS A 302 3.04 29.91 5.26
N ALA A 303 1.72 29.96 5.33
CA ALA A 303 0.91 28.95 6.00
C ALA A 303 -0.17 28.41 5.06
N THR A 304 -0.49 27.14 5.21
CA THR A 304 -1.57 26.46 4.51
C THR A 304 -2.14 25.34 5.40
N ALA A 305 -3.21 24.69 4.97
CA ALA A 305 -3.80 23.55 5.64
C ALA A 305 -4.08 22.42 4.67
N ASP A 306 -4.15 21.19 5.19
CA ASP A 306 -4.63 20.01 4.48
C ASP A 306 -6.06 19.64 4.90
N ARG A 307 -6.60 18.55 4.34
CA ARG A 307 -7.94 18.06 4.68
C ARG A 307 -7.96 17.29 6.02
N GLY A 308 -6.81 16.87 6.52
CA GLY A 308 -6.65 16.18 7.79
C GLY A 308 -6.56 17.12 9.00
N ASN A 309 -6.95 18.41 8.86
CA ASN A 309 -6.85 19.45 9.88
C ASN A 309 -5.42 19.80 10.31
N ASN A 310 -4.42 19.48 9.48
CA ASN A 310 -3.07 19.91 9.76
C ASN A 310 -2.81 21.32 9.21
N ILE A 311 -2.18 22.14 10.04
CA ILE A 311 -1.67 23.47 9.68
C ILE A 311 -0.18 23.32 9.41
N LEU A 312 0.28 23.79 8.24
CA LEU A 312 1.67 23.75 7.86
C LEU A 312 2.19 25.17 7.68
N PHE A 313 3.30 25.47 8.35
CA PHE A 313 4.05 26.70 8.17
C PHE A 313 5.36 26.37 7.47
N CYS A 314 5.77 27.14 6.49
CA CYS A 314 7.04 26.93 5.82
C CYS A 314 7.94 28.15 5.81
N SER A 315 9.24 27.90 5.77
CA SER A 315 10.23 28.93 5.53
C SER A 315 10.32 29.28 4.05
N TYR A 316 10.56 30.56 3.73
CA TYR A 316 11.17 30.94 2.45
C TYR A 316 12.67 30.75 2.55
N THR A 317 13.23 29.97 1.65
CA THR A 317 14.64 29.59 1.71
C THR A 317 15.35 30.05 0.46
N PRO A 318 16.32 30.98 0.57
CA PRO A 318 17.16 31.36 -0.54
C PRO A 318 18.09 30.19 -0.94
N SER A 319 18.76 30.37 -2.08
CA SER A 319 19.72 29.41 -2.60
C SER A 319 20.76 28.97 -1.53
N GLY A 320 20.96 27.67 -1.39
CA GLY A 320 21.88 27.08 -0.43
C GLY A 320 21.45 27.08 1.04
N GLY A 321 20.24 27.56 1.32
CA GLY A 321 19.67 27.56 2.68
C GLY A 321 19.02 26.24 3.09
N THR A 322 18.37 26.26 4.24
CA THR A 322 17.60 25.11 4.76
C THR A 322 16.10 25.43 4.69
N PHE A 323 15.36 24.66 3.89
CA PHE A 323 13.91 24.73 3.84
C PHE A 323 13.32 23.92 5.00
N THR A 324 12.41 24.53 5.73
CA THR A 324 11.78 23.88 6.89
C THR A 324 10.27 24.02 6.80
N VAL A 325 9.55 22.93 7.13
CA VAL A 325 8.10 22.93 7.32
C VAL A 325 7.80 22.50 8.75
N TRP A 326 6.93 23.26 9.39
CA TRP A 326 6.39 22.98 10.72
C TRP A 326 4.93 22.57 10.59
N LYS A 327 4.49 21.59 11.35
CA LYS A 327 3.15 21.01 11.30
C LYS A 327 2.51 21.01 12.68
N ALA A 328 1.21 21.37 12.76
CA ALA A 328 0.37 21.20 13.92
C ALA A 328 -0.96 20.57 13.49
N ASN A 329 -1.54 19.68 14.30
CA ASN A 329 -2.89 19.17 14.09
C ASN A 329 -3.91 20.07 14.80
N GLY A 330 -4.50 21.01 14.05
CA GLY A 330 -5.39 22.02 14.58
C GLY A 330 -4.69 23.16 15.35
N VAL A 331 -5.49 24.10 15.83
CA VAL A 331 -5.01 25.37 16.42
C VAL A 331 -4.53 25.24 17.88
N ASN A 332 -4.82 24.12 18.52
CA ASN A 332 -4.50 23.92 19.95
C ASN A 332 -3.14 23.21 20.15
N GLU A 333 -2.55 22.69 19.10
CA GLU A 333 -1.24 22.02 19.17
C GLU A 333 -0.11 23.00 18.86
N LYS A 334 1.02 22.80 19.56
CA LYS A 334 2.25 23.50 19.24
C LYS A 334 2.88 22.91 17.99
N PRO A 335 3.18 23.71 16.94
CA PRO A 335 3.78 23.17 15.72
C PRO A 335 5.10 22.46 15.99
N GLN A 336 5.29 21.30 15.36
CA GLN A 336 6.52 20.52 15.40
C GLN A 336 7.23 20.57 14.06
N LYS A 337 8.56 20.48 14.06
CA LYS A 337 9.33 20.39 12.81
C LYS A 337 8.94 19.09 12.08
N TYR A 338 8.49 19.23 10.86
CA TYR A 338 7.99 18.11 10.04
C TYR A 338 8.90 17.76 8.88
N ILE A 339 9.39 18.78 8.16
CA ILE A 339 10.33 18.62 7.05
C ILE A 339 11.50 19.56 7.28
N GLU A 340 12.71 19.05 7.04
CA GLU A 340 13.93 19.85 6.95
C GLU A 340 14.72 19.38 5.75
N TYR A 341 15.00 20.29 4.81
CA TYR A 341 15.70 19.99 3.58
C TYR A 341 16.75 21.05 3.25
N LYS A 342 17.99 20.62 3.09
CA LYS A 342 19.08 21.50 2.62
C LYS A 342 18.94 21.70 1.12
N THR A 343 18.67 22.94 0.71
CA THR A 343 18.53 23.26 -0.72
C THR A 343 19.90 23.29 -1.40
N GLY A 344 19.92 22.88 -2.68
CA GLY A 344 21.11 23.06 -3.51
C GLY A 344 21.40 24.54 -3.84
N THR A 345 22.55 24.80 -4.42
CA THR A 345 22.86 26.11 -5.01
C THR A 345 21.89 26.43 -6.14
N ASN A 346 21.40 27.64 -6.25
CA ASN A 346 20.47 28.13 -7.26
C ASN A 346 19.00 27.70 -7.14
N ILE A 347 18.62 26.98 -6.08
CA ILE A 347 17.23 26.60 -5.82
C ILE A 347 16.67 27.41 -4.65
N ARG A 348 15.47 27.99 -4.86
CA ARG A 348 14.71 28.70 -3.82
C ARG A 348 13.42 27.96 -3.53
N PHE A 349 13.06 27.86 -2.25
CA PHE A 349 11.87 27.13 -1.81
C PHE A 349 10.99 28.00 -0.91
N GLY A 350 9.72 27.63 -0.77
CA GLY A 350 8.83 28.12 0.26
C GLY A 350 8.16 29.46 0.00
N TRP A 351 8.22 29.98 -1.21
CA TRP A 351 7.43 31.18 -1.55
C TRP A 351 5.95 30.93 -1.33
N LYS A 352 5.46 29.76 -1.72
CA LYS A 352 4.16 29.19 -1.37
C LYS A 352 4.28 27.68 -1.31
N ILE A 353 3.52 27.07 -0.42
CA ILE A 353 3.30 25.63 -0.41
C ILE A 353 1.82 25.35 -0.61
N SER A 354 1.52 24.28 -1.31
CA SER A 354 0.18 23.71 -1.43
C SER A 354 0.24 22.24 -1.09
N ILE A 355 -0.86 21.71 -0.58
CA ILE A 355 -0.97 20.32 -0.21
C ILE A 355 -2.06 19.71 -1.08
N GLN A 356 -1.78 18.53 -1.61
CA GLN A 356 -2.76 17.74 -2.32
C GLN A 356 -2.92 16.41 -1.56
N GLY A 357 -4.14 16.15 -1.09
CA GLY A 357 -4.44 15.00 -0.24
C GLY A 357 -4.48 15.37 1.26
N ASP A 358 -4.34 14.33 2.06
CA ASP A 358 -4.43 14.39 3.55
C ASP A 358 -3.06 14.42 4.21
#